data_9c449e28a5873372b3f66f5439738913
#
_entry.id   9c449e28a5873372b3f66f5439738913
#
_cell.length_a   1.000
_cell.length_b   1.000
_cell.length_c   1.000
_cell.angle_alpha   90.00
_cell.angle_beta   90.00
_cell.angle_gamma   90.00
#
_symmetry.space_group_name_H-M   'P 1'
#
loop_
_entity.id
_entity.type
_entity.pdbx_description
1 polymer ?
#
loop_
_entity_poly.entity_id
_entity_poly.type
_entity_poly.pdbx_seq_one_letter_code
_entity_poly.pdbx_strand_id
1 'polypeptide(L)'
;IIVMDKNVIKQIILNQQDFIGRIKLQSRNVCFEENANYVLVGIRRAGKSYMLYQHIQHLVANGHSIEEMLFINFEDERISDIRKEDLYLILEAYRELFAFQPIIFLDEIQNVEGWEHFARRLADEKYRVFITGSNAHMLSREISSTLGGRYLTKEIRPFSFSEYLEYHNIHLPQHWELSPIRADVVRLFSDYFYYGGLSEVFDIQDKKSWLQSLYQKILYSDIVMRKGVRNERSLRLLIRKLADSVMQPTAIKRLQDILQGDGTKITRDTIGSYLDYLHESYLTFGISSFTDSISQRESVKKRYFYDNGILNLFLFLPETKLLENLVAIKLYNKYGDDLYYYNKNVEVDFCVPNDGLLIQASYRMIDEATRNR
;
A
#
# COMPACT_ATOMS: atom_id res chain seq x y z
N ILE A 1 10.65 -32.28 16.85
CA ILE A 1 9.57 -31.33 16.47
C ILE A 1 9.49 -30.38 17.63
N ILE A 2 9.97 -29.14 17.45
CA ILE A 2 9.76 -28.08 18.45
C ILE A 2 8.28 -27.71 18.32
N VAL A 3 7.48 -28.10 19.30
CA VAL A 3 6.08 -27.68 19.39
C VAL A 3 6.08 -26.23 19.88
N MET A 4 5.35 -25.35 19.19
CA MET A 4 5.19 -23.95 19.59
C MET A 4 4.65 -23.87 21.03
N ASP A 5 5.31 -23.10 21.89
CA ASP A 5 4.91 -22.95 23.32
C ASP A 5 3.71 -22.01 23.44
N LYS A 6 2.58 -22.52 23.90
CA LYS A 6 1.37 -21.73 24.17
C LYS A 6 1.61 -20.58 25.18
N ASN A 7 2.55 -20.72 26.09
CA ASN A 7 2.84 -19.65 27.05
C ASN A 7 3.47 -18.42 26.36
N VAL A 8 4.27 -18.63 25.31
CA VAL A 8 4.77 -17.53 24.47
C VAL A 8 3.62 -16.82 23.77
N ILE A 9 2.68 -17.57 23.19
CA ILE A 9 1.51 -16.99 22.54
C ILE A 9 0.66 -16.18 23.54
N LYS A 10 0.43 -16.71 24.75
CA LYS A 10 -0.29 -15.97 25.83
C LYS A 10 0.40 -14.66 26.19
N GLN A 11 1.74 -14.67 26.33
CA GLN A 11 2.50 -13.46 26.62
C GLN A 11 2.37 -12.43 25.48
N ILE A 12 2.39 -12.86 24.23
CA ILE A 12 2.20 -11.99 23.06
C ILE A 12 0.80 -11.34 23.13
N ILE A 13 -0.25 -12.12 23.37
CA ILE A 13 -1.62 -11.61 23.47
C ILE A 13 -1.71 -10.52 24.54
N LEU A 14 -1.25 -10.80 25.76
CA LEU A 14 -1.32 -9.86 26.88
C LEU A 14 -0.47 -8.59 26.64
N ASN A 15 0.74 -8.75 26.10
CA ASN A 15 1.63 -7.63 25.78
C ASN A 15 1.00 -6.73 24.70
N GLN A 16 0.34 -7.31 23.70
CA GLN A 16 -0.30 -6.54 22.63
C GLN A 16 -1.55 -5.80 23.15
N GLN A 17 -2.38 -6.43 23.97
CA GLN A 17 -3.53 -5.77 24.60
C GLN A 17 -3.09 -4.54 25.42
N ASP A 18 -2.04 -4.69 26.23
CA ASP A 18 -1.48 -3.60 27.03
C ASP A 18 -0.87 -2.49 26.15
N PHE A 19 -0.11 -2.84 25.11
CA PHE A 19 0.47 -1.88 24.17
C PHE A 19 -0.62 -1.10 23.44
N ILE A 20 -1.63 -1.79 22.86
CA ILE A 20 -2.71 -1.17 22.10
C ILE A 20 -3.56 -0.24 22.99
N GLY A 21 -3.76 -0.61 24.26
CA GLY A 21 -4.49 0.23 25.21
C GLY A 21 -3.80 1.58 25.53
N ARG A 22 -2.47 1.64 25.37
CA ARG A 22 -1.66 2.83 25.75
C ARG A 22 -1.18 3.68 24.60
N ILE A 23 -1.10 3.11 23.38
CA ILE A 23 -0.55 3.82 22.23
C ILE A 23 -1.47 4.98 21.80
N LYS A 24 -0.86 6.13 21.53
CA LYS A 24 -1.57 7.26 20.91
C LYS A 24 -1.49 7.12 19.39
N LEU A 25 -2.64 7.25 18.75
CA LEU A 25 -2.78 7.06 17.32
C LEU A 25 -3.25 8.36 16.65
N GLN A 26 -2.73 8.61 15.46
CA GLN A 26 -3.34 9.57 14.55
C GLN A 26 -4.59 8.93 13.93
N SER A 27 -5.75 9.50 14.19
CA SER A 27 -7.00 8.98 13.64
C SER A 27 -7.04 9.11 12.11
N ARG A 28 -7.47 8.05 11.44
CA ARG A 28 -7.75 8.06 10.00
C ARG A 28 -9.21 7.65 9.78
N ASN A 29 -9.83 8.25 8.77
CA ASN A 29 -11.23 7.96 8.46
C ASN A 29 -11.36 6.64 7.66
N VAL A 30 -11.25 5.52 8.37
CA VAL A 30 -11.45 4.18 7.83
C VAL A 30 -12.53 3.48 8.63
N CYS A 31 -13.65 3.19 7.97
CA CYS A 31 -14.78 2.51 8.60
C CYS A 31 -14.79 1.02 8.26
N PHE A 32 -15.20 0.20 9.22
CA PHE A 32 -15.43 -1.23 9.07
C PHE A 32 -16.88 -1.57 9.43
N GLU A 33 -17.50 -2.42 8.63
CA GLU A 33 -18.85 -2.92 8.92
C GLU A 33 -18.82 -3.92 10.09
N GLU A 34 -19.86 -3.90 10.92
CA GLU A 34 -19.91 -4.72 12.13
C GLU A 34 -19.84 -6.21 11.88
N ASN A 35 -20.47 -6.68 10.79
CA ASN A 35 -20.62 -8.10 10.50
C ASN A 35 -19.70 -8.63 9.38
N ALA A 36 -18.65 -7.89 9.04
CA ALA A 36 -17.74 -8.26 7.97
C ALA A 36 -16.34 -8.57 8.48
N ASN A 37 -15.69 -9.54 7.83
CA ASN A 37 -14.27 -9.80 7.99
C ASN A 37 -13.50 -9.01 6.94
N TYR A 38 -12.26 -8.63 7.25
CA TYR A 38 -11.45 -7.77 6.39
C TYR A 38 -10.05 -8.30 6.15
N VAL A 39 -9.58 -8.13 4.91
CA VAL A 39 -8.16 -8.20 4.56
C VAL A 39 -7.69 -6.78 4.23
N LEU A 40 -6.80 -6.24 5.06
CA LEU A 40 -6.16 -4.95 4.84
C LEU A 40 -4.86 -5.15 4.07
N VAL A 41 -4.76 -4.55 2.92
CA VAL A 41 -3.60 -4.61 2.04
C VAL A 41 -3.04 -3.22 1.77
N GLY A 42 -1.86 -3.13 1.18
CA GLY A 42 -1.24 -1.84 0.83
C GLY A 42 0.27 -1.85 1.05
N ILE A 43 0.92 -0.80 0.57
CA ILE A 43 2.38 -0.68 0.65
C ILE A 43 2.89 -0.85 2.10
N ARG A 44 4.08 -1.41 2.24
CA ARG A 44 4.77 -1.49 3.53
C ARG A 44 4.87 -0.11 4.18
N ARG A 45 4.61 -0.01 5.49
CA ARG A 45 4.60 1.25 6.26
C ARG A 45 3.47 2.24 5.93
N ALA A 46 2.41 1.79 5.24
CA ALA A 46 1.20 2.61 5.04
C ALA A 46 0.31 2.74 6.28
N GLY A 47 0.65 2.04 7.37
CA GLY A 47 -0.09 2.10 8.64
C GLY A 47 -1.18 1.03 8.79
N LYS A 48 -1.08 -0.13 8.11
CA LYS A 48 -2.06 -1.24 8.22
C LYS A 48 -2.25 -1.71 9.66
N SER A 49 -1.16 -2.01 10.38
CA SER A 49 -1.20 -2.41 11.80
C SER A 49 -1.84 -1.33 12.68
N TYR A 50 -1.53 -0.05 12.41
CA TYR A 50 -2.10 1.08 13.13
C TYR A 50 -3.62 1.22 12.88
N MET A 51 -4.12 0.84 11.70
CA MET A 51 -5.56 0.75 11.45
C MET A 51 -6.23 -0.32 12.29
N LEU A 52 -5.57 -1.46 12.51
CA LEU A 52 -6.07 -2.49 13.43
C LEU A 52 -6.09 -1.96 14.86
N TYR A 53 -5.02 -1.29 15.32
CA TYR A 53 -4.98 -0.70 16.66
C TYR A 53 -6.09 0.36 16.86
N GLN A 54 -6.27 1.24 15.87
CA GLN A 54 -7.35 2.23 15.89
C GLN A 54 -8.72 1.57 15.98
N HIS A 55 -8.94 0.51 15.22
CA HIS A 55 -10.20 -0.21 15.26
C HIS A 55 -10.43 -0.90 16.62
N ILE A 56 -9.41 -1.51 17.20
CA ILE A 56 -9.47 -2.08 18.57
C ILE A 56 -9.83 -0.99 19.58
N GLN A 57 -9.15 0.16 19.57
CA GLN A 57 -9.46 1.27 20.47
C GLN A 57 -10.90 1.79 20.29
N HIS A 58 -11.38 1.83 19.03
CA HIS A 58 -12.76 2.19 18.72
C HIS A 58 -13.76 1.17 19.30
N LEU A 59 -13.49 -0.12 19.17
CA LEU A 59 -14.35 -1.18 19.76
C LEU A 59 -14.39 -1.07 21.28
N VAL A 60 -13.25 -0.86 21.93
CA VAL A 60 -13.17 -0.68 23.38
C VAL A 60 -13.93 0.58 23.82
N ALA A 61 -13.80 1.69 23.10
CA ALA A 61 -14.55 2.91 23.38
C ALA A 61 -16.07 2.74 23.22
N ASN A 62 -16.52 1.76 22.42
CA ASN A 62 -17.92 1.41 22.21
C ASN A 62 -18.42 0.26 23.11
N GLY A 63 -17.67 -0.10 24.15
CA GLY A 63 -18.15 -1.00 25.22
C GLY A 63 -17.62 -2.43 25.16
N HIS A 64 -16.76 -2.78 24.21
CA HIS A 64 -16.06 -4.07 24.23
C HIS A 64 -14.93 -4.07 25.28
N SER A 65 -14.65 -5.23 25.87
CA SER A 65 -13.44 -5.41 26.70
C SER A 65 -12.20 -5.55 25.84
N ILE A 66 -11.06 -5.01 26.28
CA ILE A 66 -9.76 -5.27 25.64
C ILE A 66 -9.42 -6.77 25.64
N GLU A 67 -9.93 -7.51 26.61
CA GLU A 67 -9.77 -8.97 26.73
C GLU A 67 -10.43 -9.73 25.57
N GLU A 68 -11.45 -9.16 24.91
CA GLU A 68 -12.06 -9.72 23.71
C GLU A 68 -11.16 -9.62 22.47
N MET A 69 -10.07 -8.82 22.52
CA MET A 69 -9.20 -8.54 21.38
C MET A 69 -8.04 -9.54 21.34
N LEU A 70 -8.08 -10.46 20.40
CA LEU A 70 -6.98 -11.37 20.10
C LEU A 70 -6.13 -10.80 18.97
N PHE A 71 -4.98 -10.22 19.31
CA PHE A 71 -4.05 -9.64 18.33
C PHE A 71 -2.75 -10.44 18.28
N ILE A 72 -2.35 -10.87 17.07
CA ILE A 72 -1.09 -11.56 16.79
C ILE A 72 -0.41 -10.88 15.61
N ASN A 73 0.87 -10.49 15.79
CA ASN A 73 1.73 -10.03 14.70
C ASN A 73 2.71 -11.14 14.31
N PHE A 74 2.63 -11.62 13.08
CA PHE A 74 3.47 -12.69 12.55
C PHE A 74 4.88 -12.20 12.09
N GLU A 75 5.24 -10.95 12.36
CA GLU A 75 6.64 -10.47 12.32
C GLU A 75 7.33 -10.57 13.71
N ASP A 76 6.63 -11.02 14.76
CA ASP A 76 7.21 -11.22 16.10
C ASP A 76 8.20 -12.39 16.06
N GLU A 77 9.45 -12.14 16.43
CA GLU A 77 10.53 -13.13 16.40
C GLU A 77 10.26 -14.35 17.29
N ARG A 78 9.48 -14.20 18.37
CA ARG A 78 9.12 -15.28 19.29
C ARG A 78 8.26 -16.37 18.67
N ILE A 79 7.59 -16.05 17.55
CA ILE A 79 6.74 -16.98 16.80
C ILE A 79 7.16 -17.09 15.33
N SER A 80 8.40 -16.73 15.00
CA SER A 80 8.94 -16.78 13.62
C SER A 80 8.89 -18.16 12.99
N ASP A 81 8.93 -19.22 13.81
CA ASP A 81 8.90 -20.62 13.37
C ASP A 81 7.48 -21.23 13.33
N ILE A 82 6.44 -20.44 13.61
CA ILE A 82 5.04 -20.92 13.60
C ILE A 82 4.66 -21.40 12.20
N ARG A 83 4.04 -22.56 12.14
CA ARG A 83 3.57 -23.19 10.90
C ARG A 83 2.04 -23.21 10.86
N LYS A 84 1.47 -23.47 9.69
CA LYS A 84 0.01 -23.61 9.55
C LYS A 84 -0.60 -24.65 10.48
N GLU A 85 0.16 -25.72 10.77
CA GLU A 85 -0.24 -26.77 11.70
C GLU A 85 -0.34 -26.29 13.15
N ASP A 86 0.34 -25.19 13.51
CA ASP A 86 0.38 -24.63 14.87
C ASP A 86 -0.62 -23.50 15.07
N LEU A 87 -1.26 -22.97 14.01
CA LEU A 87 -2.15 -21.81 14.09
C LEU A 87 -3.36 -22.02 15.00
N TYR A 88 -3.80 -23.27 15.21
CA TYR A 88 -4.89 -23.59 16.15
C TYR A 88 -4.50 -23.29 17.60
N LEU A 89 -3.20 -23.34 17.95
CA LEU A 89 -2.71 -23.05 19.30
C LEU A 89 -2.99 -21.61 19.73
N ILE A 90 -3.14 -20.68 18.78
CA ILE A 90 -3.50 -19.29 19.05
C ILE A 90 -4.85 -19.20 19.75
N LEU A 91 -5.88 -19.91 19.24
CA LEU A 91 -7.18 -19.95 19.86
C LEU A 91 -7.18 -20.73 21.19
N GLU A 92 -6.41 -21.80 21.29
CA GLU A 92 -6.28 -22.55 22.55
C GLU A 92 -5.63 -21.67 23.63
N ALA A 93 -4.53 -20.98 23.31
CA ALA A 93 -3.85 -20.07 24.23
C ALA A 93 -4.78 -18.95 24.71
N TYR A 94 -5.59 -18.38 23.81
CA TYR A 94 -6.57 -17.36 24.15
C TYR A 94 -7.65 -17.90 25.10
N ARG A 95 -8.23 -19.07 24.80
CA ARG A 95 -9.29 -19.71 25.63
C ARG A 95 -8.80 -20.12 27.03
N GLU A 96 -7.49 -20.33 27.20
CA GLU A 96 -6.90 -20.55 28.50
C GLU A 96 -6.74 -19.26 29.34
N LEU A 97 -6.78 -18.07 28.69
CA LEU A 97 -6.71 -16.77 29.36
C LEU A 97 -8.11 -16.19 29.63
N PHE A 98 -9.02 -16.31 28.65
CA PHE A 98 -10.28 -15.59 28.64
C PHE A 98 -11.46 -16.49 28.24
N ALA A 99 -12.65 -16.18 28.80
CA ALA A 99 -13.90 -16.88 28.50
C ALA A 99 -14.71 -16.27 27.34
N PHE A 100 -14.24 -15.17 26.76
CA PHE A 100 -14.92 -14.48 25.66
C PHE A 100 -14.70 -15.16 24.31
N GLN A 101 -15.63 -14.93 23.38
CA GLN A 101 -15.36 -15.20 21.96
C GLN A 101 -14.51 -14.05 21.41
N PRO A 102 -13.29 -14.31 20.91
CA PRO A 102 -12.42 -13.23 20.49
C PRO A 102 -12.87 -12.57 19.18
N ILE A 103 -12.61 -11.26 19.07
CA ILE A 103 -12.43 -10.57 17.80
C ILE A 103 -10.95 -10.69 17.44
N ILE A 104 -10.65 -11.23 16.26
CA ILE A 104 -9.32 -11.72 15.89
C ILE A 104 -8.64 -10.76 14.93
N PHE A 105 -7.40 -10.38 15.24
CA PHE A 105 -6.55 -9.50 14.45
C PHE A 105 -5.24 -10.21 14.15
N LEU A 106 -4.99 -10.52 12.87
CA LEU A 106 -3.83 -11.27 12.40
C LEU A 106 -2.98 -10.36 11.50
N ASP A 107 -1.94 -9.79 12.07
CA ASP A 107 -1.08 -8.82 11.42
C ASP A 107 0.07 -9.52 10.68
N GLU A 108 0.30 -9.16 9.40
CA GLU A 108 1.32 -9.71 8.51
C GLU A 108 1.26 -11.26 8.39
N ILE A 109 0.05 -11.84 8.34
CA ILE A 109 -0.18 -13.30 8.37
C ILE A 109 0.40 -14.03 7.16
N GLN A 110 0.68 -13.34 6.04
CA GLN A 110 1.32 -13.94 4.87
C GLN A 110 2.73 -14.48 5.14
N ASN A 111 3.29 -14.24 6.31
CA ASN A 111 4.54 -14.86 6.76
C ASN A 111 4.36 -16.34 7.12
N VAL A 112 3.12 -16.82 7.25
CA VAL A 112 2.80 -18.24 7.49
C VAL A 112 2.25 -18.85 6.20
N GLU A 113 2.94 -19.80 5.61
CA GLU A 113 2.46 -20.50 4.41
C GLU A 113 1.16 -21.28 4.71
N GLY A 114 0.15 -21.17 3.84
CA GLY A 114 -1.14 -21.85 3.99
C GLY A 114 -2.09 -21.24 5.02
N TRP A 115 -1.83 -20.01 5.45
CA TRP A 115 -2.65 -19.26 6.41
C TRP A 115 -4.13 -19.08 5.98
N GLU A 116 -4.39 -19.09 4.68
CA GLU A 116 -5.72 -18.86 4.10
C GLU A 116 -6.74 -19.93 4.52
N HIS A 117 -6.30 -21.16 4.77
CA HIS A 117 -7.15 -22.24 5.29
C HIS A 117 -7.58 -21.96 6.74
N PHE A 118 -6.67 -21.45 7.56
CA PHE A 118 -6.98 -21.05 8.93
C PHE A 118 -7.95 -19.88 8.95
N ALA A 119 -7.69 -18.82 8.16
CA ALA A 119 -8.58 -17.68 8.03
C ALA A 119 -9.98 -18.08 7.55
N ARG A 120 -10.08 -18.99 6.56
CA ARG A 120 -11.36 -19.51 6.10
C ARG A 120 -12.11 -20.21 7.22
N ARG A 121 -11.44 -21.09 7.98
CA ARG A 121 -12.04 -21.80 9.11
C ARG A 121 -12.58 -20.84 10.16
N LEU A 122 -11.82 -19.79 10.52
CA LEU A 122 -12.27 -18.77 11.48
C LEU A 122 -13.57 -18.10 11.03
N ALA A 123 -13.65 -17.73 9.75
CA ALA A 123 -14.87 -17.11 9.20
C ALA A 123 -16.05 -18.09 9.16
N ASP A 124 -15.82 -19.37 8.85
CA ASP A 124 -16.86 -20.42 8.87
C ASP A 124 -17.39 -20.68 10.30
N GLU A 125 -16.51 -20.59 11.31
CA GLU A 125 -16.82 -20.68 12.74
C GLU A 125 -17.43 -19.36 13.30
N LYS A 126 -17.69 -18.36 12.43
CA LYS A 126 -18.33 -17.08 12.78
C LYS A 126 -17.51 -16.19 13.71
N TYR A 127 -16.18 -16.31 13.70
CA TYR A 127 -15.34 -15.29 14.30
C TYR A 127 -15.34 -14.04 13.44
N ARG A 128 -15.20 -12.88 14.09
CA ARG A 128 -14.91 -11.62 13.43
C ARG A 128 -13.40 -11.48 13.28
N VAL A 129 -12.91 -11.36 12.03
CA VAL A 129 -11.49 -11.48 11.71
C VAL A 129 -11.01 -10.32 10.86
N PHE A 130 -9.91 -9.72 11.27
CA PHE A 130 -9.18 -8.69 10.55
C PHE A 130 -7.77 -9.17 10.26
N ILE A 131 -7.36 -9.12 9.01
CA ILE A 131 -6.08 -9.63 8.54
C ILE A 131 -5.33 -8.50 7.86
N THR A 132 -4.02 -8.41 8.06
CA THR A 132 -3.19 -7.52 7.25
C THR A 132 -2.14 -8.27 6.44
N GLY A 133 -1.70 -7.63 5.36
CA GLY A 133 -0.53 -8.04 4.62
C GLY A 133 0.01 -6.95 3.69
N SER A 134 1.32 -6.95 3.52
CA SER A 134 2.05 -5.95 2.75
C SER A 134 2.10 -6.25 1.24
N ASN A 135 1.32 -7.22 0.74
CA ASN A 135 1.36 -7.65 -0.66
C ASN A 135 -0.04 -7.89 -1.20
N ALA A 136 -0.33 -7.35 -2.41
CA ALA A 136 -1.56 -7.60 -3.15
C ALA A 136 -1.73 -9.08 -3.56
N HIS A 137 -0.66 -9.90 -3.51
CA HIS A 137 -0.79 -11.34 -3.70
C HIS A 137 -1.79 -11.99 -2.73
N MET A 138 -2.05 -11.37 -1.56
CA MET A 138 -3.14 -11.77 -0.67
C MET A 138 -4.53 -11.67 -1.33
N LEU A 139 -4.62 -10.98 -2.47
CA LEU A 139 -5.82 -10.86 -3.31
C LEU A 139 -5.74 -11.77 -4.55
N SER A 140 -4.73 -12.63 -4.65
CA SER A 140 -4.59 -13.56 -5.77
C SER A 140 -5.83 -14.44 -5.90
N ARG A 141 -6.05 -14.97 -7.11
CA ARG A 141 -7.19 -15.87 -7.38
C ARG A 141 -7.21 -17.08 -6.44
N GLU A 142 -6.04 -17.60 -6.10
CA GLU A 142 -5.89 -18.75 -5.21
C GLU A 142 -6.39 -18.43 -3.80
N ILE A 143 -5.90 -17.34 -3.22
CA ILE A 143 -6.30 -16.88 -1.88
C ILE A 143 -7.76 -16.44 -1.87
N SER A 144 -8.19 -15.66 -2.87
CA SER A 144 -9.60 -15.24 -3.00
C SER A 144 -10.54 -16.43 -3.15
N SER A 145 -10.14 -17.46 -3.89
CA SER A 145 -10.89 -18.71 -4.02
C SER A 145 -10.97 -19.46 -2.69
N THR A 146 -9.86 -19.56 -1.96
CA THR A 146 -9.82 -20.25 -0.65
C THR A 146 -10.64 -19.49 0.39
N LEU A 147 -10.54 -18.16 0.45
CA LEU A 147 -11.33 -17.33 1.35
C LEU A 147 -12.82 -17.29 0.97
N GLY A 148 -13.14 -17.52 -0.31
CA GLY A 148 -14.51 -17.77 -0.79
C GLY A 148 -15.49 -16.63 -0.52
N GLY A 149 -15.06 -15.37 -0.68
CA GLY A 149 -15.92 -14.19 -0.47
C GLY A 149 -16.28 -13.88 1.00
N ARG A 150 -15.60 -14.52 1.97
CA ARG A 150 -15.84 -14.31 3.40
C ARG A 150 -15.19 -13.05 3.97
N TYR A 151 -14.33 -12.42 3.20
CA TYR A 151 -13.54 -11.25 3.59
C TYR A 151 -13.72 -10.13 2.57
N LEU A 152 -13.95 -8.92 3.06
CA LEU A 152 -13.88 -7.70 2.28
C LEU A 152 -12.44 -7.20 2.23
N THR A 153 -12.05 -6.66 1.09
CA THR A 153 -10.72 -6.06 0.94
C THR A 153 -10.75 -4.58 1.25
N LYS A 154 -9.77 -4.11 2.02
CA LYS A 154 -9.54 -2.69 2.29
C LYS A 154 -8.10 -2.33 1.97
N GLU A 155 -7.89 -1.47 0.98
CA GLU A 155 -6.55 -0.97 0.66
C GLU A 155 -6.22 0.20 1.58
N ILE A 156 -5.13 0.07 2.34
CA ILE A 156 -4.58 1.13 3.19
C ILE A 156 -3.43 1.80 2.43
N ARG A 157 -3.64 3.06 2.13
CA ARG A 157 -2.73 3.87 1.31
C ARG A 157 -1.90 4.81 2.18
N PRO A 158 -0.77 5.34 1.68
CA PRO A 158 -0.07 6.43 2.33
C PRO A 158 -1.02 7.57 2.67
N PHE A 159 -0.67 8.38 3.66
CA PHE A 159 -1.48 9.53 4.06
C PHE A 159 -1.71 10.47 2.87
N SER A 160 -2.93 10.94 2.70
CA SER A 160 -3.23 12.06 1.81
C SER A 160 -2.69 13.37 2.37
N PHE A 161 -2.59 14.41 1.55
CA PHE A 161 -2.13 15.72 2.06
C PHE A 161 -3.07 16.30 3.13
N SER A 162 -4.37 16.04 3.07
CA SER A 162 -5.31 16.42 4.13
C SER A 162 -5.01 15.70 5.45
N GLU A 163 -4.76 14.39 5.42
CA GLU A 163 -4.36 13.64 6.62
C GLU A 163 -2.98 14.08 7.14
N TYR A 164 -2.07 14.48 6.24
CA TYR A 164 -0.77 15.05 6.61
C TYR A 164 -0.90 16.40 7.31
N LEU A 165 -1.83 17.28 6.87
CA LEU A 165 -2.13 18.51 7.56
C LEU A 165 -2.75 18.27 8.94
N GLU A 166 -3.69 17.32 9.05
CA GLU A 166 -4.29 16.91 10.33
C GLU A 166 -3.22 16.36 11.29
N TYR A 167 -2.26 15.57 10.80
CA TYR A 167 -1.11 15.10 11.58
C TYR A 167 -0.32 16.24 12.21
N HIS A 168 -0.15 17.35 11.48
CA HIS A 168 0.49 18.58 11.96
C HIS A 168 -0.46 19.53 12.70
N ASN A 169 -1.67 19.09 13.05
CA ASN A 169 -2.71 19.89 13.71
C ASN A 169 -3.10 21.15 12.91
N ILE A 170 -3.02 21.10 11.59
CA ILE A 170 -3.43 22.18 10.69
C ILE A 170 -4.85 21.89 10.19
N HIS A 171 -5.79 22.73 10.60
CA HIS A 171 -7.16 22.73 10.09
C HIS A 171 -7.34 23.91 9.15
N LEU A 172 -7.76 23.64 7.92
CA LEU A 172 -7.93 24.67 6.89
C LEU A 172 -9.25 25.44 7.11
N PRO A 173 -9.22 26.73 7.50
CA PRO A 173 -10.42 27.54 7.54
C PRO A 173 -10.88 27.89 6.13
N GLN A 174 -12.11 28.38 6.00
CA GLN A 174 -12.58 28.96 4.75
C GLN A 174 -11.65 30.14 4.34
N HIS A 175 -11.27 30.17 3.06
CA HIS A 175 -10.32 31.15 2.50
C HIS A 175 -8.93 31.14 3.15
N TRP A 176 -8.45 29.96 3.52
CA TRP A 176 -7.13 29.77 4.12
C TRP A 176 -6.00 30.35 3.26
N GLU A 177 -6.17 30.41 1.94
CA GLU A 177 -5.21 30.96 0.98
C GLU A 177 -4.89 32.44 1.23
N LEU A 178 -5.82 33.16 1.87
CA LEU A 178 -5.70 34.58 2.20
C LEU A 178 -5.31 34.82 3.68
N SER A 179 -5.10 33.74 4.44
CA SER A 179 -4.81 33.79 5.87
C SER A 179 -3.33 33.53 6.18
N PRO A 180 -2.82 33.84 7.37
CA PRO A 180 -1.43 33.56 7.77
C PRO A 180 -1.03 32.08 7.69
N ILE A 181 -1.99 31.15 7.85
CA ILE A 181 -1.77 29.72 7.80
C ILE A 181 -1.26 29.25 6.42
N ARG A 182 -1.45 30.07 5.37
CA ARG A 182 -0.99 29.76 4.00
C ARG A 182 0.51 29.42 3.96
N ALA A 183 1.33 30.14 4.70
CA ALA A 183 2.77 29.90 4.72
C ALA A 183 3.11 28.50 5.25
N ASP A 184 2.45 28.06 6.31
CA ASP A 184 2.61 26.71 6.87
C ASP A 184 2.10 25.64 5.93
N VAL A 185 0.94 25.86 5.30
CA VAL A 185 0.38 24.92 4.32
C VAL A 185 1.32 24.75 3.13
N VAL A 186 1.89 25.82 2.59
CA VAL A 186 2.85 25.77 1.47
C VAL A 186 4.13 25.03 1.86
N ARG A 187 4.66 25.32 3.06
CA ARG A 187 5.84 24.62 3.59
C ARG A 187 5.58 23.12 3.77
N LEU A 188 4.46 22.74 4.39
CA LEU A 188 4.05 21.37 4.58
C LEU A 188 3.74 20.66 3.26
N PHE A 189 3.14 21.39 2.28
CA PHE A 189 2.94 20.84 0.96
C PHE A 189 4.26 20.53 0.26
N SER A 190 5.25 21.43 0.36
CA SER A 190 6.59 21.18 -0.21
C SER A 190 7.21 19.92 0.40
N ASP A 191 7.11 19.74 1.71
CA ASP A 191 7.64 18.54 2.39
C ASP A 191 6.92 17.27 1.92
N TYR A 192 5.59 17.26 1.94
CA TYR A 192 4.76 16.16 1.46
C TYR A 192 5.01 15.85 -0.03
N PHE A 193 5.19 16.88 -0.86
CA PHE A 193 5.42 16.76 -2.29
C PHE A 193 6.70 15.99 -2.61
N TYR A 194 7.79 16.25 -1.87
CA TYR A 194 9.08 15.61 -2.10
C TYR A 194 9.28 14.29 -1.33
N TYR A 195 8.63 14.12 -0.18
CA TYR A 195 8.86 12.97 0.70
C TYR A 195 7.66 12.03 0.85
N GLY A 196 6.53 12.36 0.26
CA GLY A 196 5.37 11.46 0.18
C GLY A 196 4.52 11.41 1.44
N GLY A 197 3.65 10.40 1.49
CA GLY A 197 2.63 10.24 2.52
C GLY A 197 2.85 9.08 3.51
N LEU A 198 4.05 8.50 3.56
CA LEU A 198 4.37 7.44 4.52
C LEU A 198 4.62 8.06 5.90
N SER A 199 3.70 7.82 6.86
CA SER A 199 3.66 8.57 8.13
C SER A 199 4.94 8.49 8.98
N GLU A 200 5.65 7.40 8.94
CA GLU A 200 6.89 7.26 9.71
C GLU A 200 8.00 8.24 9.25
N VAL A 201 7.93 8.75 8.00
CA VAL A 201 8.92 9.72 7.50
C VAL A 201 8.67 11.14 8.02
N PHE A 202 7.48 11.42 8.56
CA PHE A 202 7.07 12.80 8.90
C PHE A 202 7.98 13.45 9.93
N ASP A 203 8.35 12.71 10.98
CA ASP A 203 9.18 13.19 12.10
C ASP A 203 10.67 12.91 11.94
N ILE A 204 11.08 12.27 10.84
CA ILE A 204 12.48 11.93 10.59
C ILE A 204 13.21 13.09 9.95
N GLN A 205 14.38 13.44 10.46
CA GLN A 205 15.22 14.51 9.89
C GLN A 205 15.85 14.08 8.56
N ASP A 206 16.48 12.91 8.51
CA ASP A 206 17.04 12.33 7.28
C ASP A 206 16.01 11.46 6.56
N LYS A 207 14.99 12.12 6.03
CA LYS A 207 13.88 11.49 5.29
C LYS A 207 14.36 10.67 4.12
N LYS A 208 15.40 11.14 3.41
CA LYS A 208 15.94 10.46 2.22
C LYS A 208 16.54 9.11 2.57
N SER A 209 17.38 9.04 3.61
CA SER A 209 18.00 7.78 4.05
C SER A 209 16.94 6.80 4.55
N TRP A 210 15.92 7.29 5.25
CA TRP A 210 14.81 6.44 5.68
C TRP A 210 14.05 5.84 4.48
N LEU A 211 13.67 6.67 3.50
CA LEU A 211 13.00 6.21 2.28
C LEU A 211 13.85 5.22 1.48
N GLN A 212 15.17 5.45 1.40
CA GLN A 212 16.11 4.50 0.79
C GLN A 212 16.09 3.15 1.50
N SER A 213 16.11 3.15 2.83
CA SER A 213 16.05 1.92 3.64
C SER A 213 14.73 1.17 3.44
N LEU A 214 13.61 1.89 3.40
CA LEU A 214 12.31 1.30 3.10
C LEU A 214 12.25 0.71 1.68
N TYR A 215 12.72 1.46 0.69
CA TYR A 215 12.80 0.95 -0.69
C TYR A 215 13.64 -0.33 -0.77
N GLN A 216 14.78 -0.38 -0.09
CA GLN A 216 15.61 -1.60 -0.04
C GLN A 216 14.85 -2.76 0.60
N LYS A 217 14.11 -2.51 1.68
CA LYS A 217 13.29 -3.54 2.34
C LYS A 217 12.20 -4.07 1.40
N ILE A 218 11.47 -3.19 0.70
CA ILE A 218 10.46 -3.59 -0.30
C ILE A 218 11.12 -4.40 -1.42
N LEU A 219 12.21 -3.89 -1.99
CA LEU A 219 12.91 -4.54 -3.10
C LEU A 219 13.37 -5.95 -2.72
N TYR A 220 14.10 -6.09 -1.60
CA TYR A 220 14.69 -7.36 -1.24
C TYR A 220 13.70 -8.33 -0.62
N SER A 221 12.93 -7.91 0.39
CA SER A 221 12.07 -8.83 1.12
C SER A 221 10.78 -9.12 0.37
N ASP A 222 10.12 -8.08 -0.17
CA ASP A 222 8.78 -8.25 -0.73
C ASP A 222 8.83 -8.70 -2.21
N ILE A 223 9.93 -8.39 -2.94
CA ILE A 223 10.06 -8.74 -4.35
C ILE A 223 11.11 -9.83 -4.56
N VAL A 224 12.40 -9.52 -4.32
CA VAL A 224 13.50 -10.43 -4.71
C VAL A 224 13.39 -11.78 -4.01
N MET A 225 13.33 -11.78 -2.69
CA MET A 225 13.30 -13.04 -1.90
C MET A 225 11.97 -13.78 -2.08
N ARG A 226 10.85 -13.06 -1.95
CA ARG A 226 9.51 -13.68 -2.02
C ARG A 226 9.17 -14.23 -3.39
N LYS A 227 9.59 -13.57 -4.48
CA LYS A 227 9.30 -13.97 -5.87
C LYS A 227 10.43 -14.74 -6.52
N GLY A 228 11.53 -14.98 -5.81
CA GLY A 228 12.69 -15.73 -6.32
C GLY A 228 13.35 -15.07 -7.52
N VAL A 229 13.43 -13.73 -7.53
CA VAL A 229 14.03 -12.97 -8.65
C VAL A 229 15.52 -13.29 -8.75
N ARG A 230 15.93 -13.89 -9.89
CA ARG A 230 17.33 -14.28 -10.14
C ARG A 230 18.18 -13.14 -10.67
N ASN A 231 17.60 -12.20 -11.40
CA ASN A 231 18.31 -11.09 -12.02
C ASN A 231 17.90 -9.74 -11.38
N GLU A 232 18.45 -9.48 -10.20
CA GLU A 232 18.22 -8.21 -9.47
C GLU A 232 18.65 -6.98 -10.25
N ARG A 233 19.75 -7.08 -11.00
CA ARG A 233 20.26 -5.94 -11.80
C ARG A 233 19.21 -5.47 -12.81
N SER A 234 18.58 -6.41 -13.52
CA SER A 234 17.53 -6.09 -14.48
C SER A 234 16.30 -5.47 -13.81
N LEU A 235 15.90 -6.02 -12.64
CA LEU A 235 14.78 -5.46 -11.88
C LEU A 235 15.07 -4.02 -11.44
N ARG A 236 16.27 -3.73 -10.91
CA ARG A 236 16.65 -2.38 -10.49
C ARG A 236 16.71 -1.39 -11.67
N LEU A 237 17.23 -1.83 -12.81
CA LEU A 237 17.24 -1.02 -14.05
C LEU A 237 15.82 -0.75 -14.52
N LEU A 238 14.94 -1.76 -14.48
CA LEU A 238 13.53 -1.59 -14.82
C LEU A 238 12.87 -0.52 -13.93
N ILE A 239 13.04 -0.59 -12.60
CA ILE A 239 12.48 0.40 -11.67
C ILE A 239 12.96 1.81 -11.99
N ARG A 240 14.26 1.99 -12.24
CA ARG A 240 14.83 3.29 -12.64
C ARG A 240 14.21 3.79 -13.95
N LYS A 241 14.04 2.90 -14.94
CA LYS A 241 13.41 3.27 -16.22
C LYS A 241 11.95 3.63 -16.07
N LEU A 242 11.22 2.96 -15.19
CA LEU A 242 9.84 3.33 -14.86
C LEU A 242 9.78 4.73 -14.23
N ALA A 243 10.68 5.04 -13.29
CA ALA A 243 10.75 6.38 -12.69
C ALA A 243 11.09 7.46 -13.72
N ASP A 244 12.02 7.18 -14.63
CA ASP A 244 12.37 8.10 -15.73
C ASP A 244 11.21 8.32 -16.70
N SER A 245 10.39 7.29 -16.93
CA SER A 245 9.27 7.31 -17.87
C SER A 245 7.91 7.59 -17.23
N VAL A 246 7.86 7.99 -15.97
CA VAL A 246 6.65 8.58 -15.39
C VAL A 246 6.17 9.70 -16.31
N MET A 247 4.87 9.79 -16.56
CA MET A 247 4.20 10.66 -17.55
C MET A 247 4.10 10.07 -18.97
N GLN A 248 4.89 9.05 -19.34
CA GLN A 248 4.91 8.53 -20.70
C GLN A 248 4.30 7.13 -20.80
N PRO A 249 3.43 6.87 -21.78
CA PRO A 249 3.00 5.52 -22.09
C PRO A 249 4.21 4.67 -22.50
N THR A 250 4.38 3.53 -21.85
CA THR A 250 5.54 2.69 -22.11
C THR A 250 5.12 1.25 -22.40
N ALA A 251 5.47 0.77 -23.60
CA ALA A 251 5.24 -0.60 -24.03
C ALA A 251 6.28 -1.55 -23.42
N ILE A 252 5.86 -2.78 -23.09
CA ILE A 252 6.77 -3.84 -22.59
C ILE A 252 7.93 -4.08 -23.57
N LYS A 253 7.65 -4.06 -24.89
CA LYS A 253 8.70 -4.19 -25.90
C LYS A 253 9.77 -3.08 -25.79
N ARG A 254 9.36 -1.82 -25.61
CA ARG A 254 10.29 -0.70 -25.44
C ARG A 254 11.15 -0.85 -24.18
N LEU A 255 10.55 -1.33 -23.08
CA LEU A 255 11.31 -1.63 -21.87
C LEU A 255 12.34 -2.72 -22.11
N GLN A 256 11.97 -3.78 -22.86
CA GLN A 256 12.91 -4.83 -23.26
C GLN A 256 14.09 -4.29 -24.06
N ASP A 257 13.81 -3.50 -25.11
CA ASP A 257 14.84 -2.95 -26.00
C ASP A 257 15.84 -2.08 -25.22
N ILE A 258 15.35 -1.28 -24.26
CA ILE A 258 16.19 -0.44 -23.39
C ILE A 258 17.06 -1.31 -22.48
N LEU A 259 16.49 -2.31 -21.81
CA LEU A 259 17.25 -3.17 -20.90
C LEU A 259 18.26 -4.05 -21.64
N GLN A 260 17.96 -4.48 -22.85
CA GLN A 260 18.90 -5.22 -23.71
C GLN A 260 20.04 -4.34 -24.22
N GLY A 261 19.79 -3.06 -24.48
CA GLY A 261 20.83 -2.09 -24.82
C GLY A 261 21.88 -1.92 -23.72
N ASP A 262 21.53 -2.12 -22.47
CA ASP A 262 22.46 -2.14 -21.32
C ASP A 262 23.17 -3.51 -21.14
N GLY A 263 23.10 -4.41 -22.13
CA GLY A 263 23.75 -5.73 -22.12
C GLY A 263 23.02 -6.81 -21.30
N THR A 264 21.79 -6.57 -20.90
CA THR A 264 21.01 -7.51 -20.09
C THR A 264 20.16 -8.42 -20.98
N LYS A 265 20.34 -9.74 -20.86
CA LYS A 265 19.45 -10.72 -21.52
C LYS A 265 18.16 -10.85 -20.73
N ILE A 266 17.08 -10.29 -21.22
CA ILE A 266 15.75 -10.36 -20.57
C ILE A 266 14.65 -10.57 -21.62
N THR A 267 13.66 -11.41 -21.29
CA THR A 267 12.49 -11.67 -22.14
C THR A 267 11.34 -10.73 -21.79
N ARG A 268 10.36 -10.60 -22.70
CA ARG A 268 9.14 -9.82 -22.45
C ARG A 268 8.34 -10.39 -21.28
N ASP A 269 8.26 -11.72 -21.19
CA ASP A 269 7.53 -12.41 -20.11
C ASP A 269 8.16 -12.11 -18.76
N THR A 270 9.50 -12.08 -18.69
CA THR A 270 10.22 -11.71 -17.47
C THR A 270 9.93 -10.26 -17.07
N ILE A 271 9.88 -9.33 -18.05
CA ILE A 271 9.55 -7.93 -17.77
C ILE A 271 8.09 -7.83 -17.31
N GLY A 272 7.16 -8.55 -17.97
CA GLY A 272 5.77 -8.64 -17.53
C GLY A 272 5.66 -9.09 -16.07
N SER A 273 6.31 -10.20 -15.72
CA SER A 273 6.36 -10.70 -14.35
C SER A 273 6.94 -9.68 -13.37
N TYR A 274 8.00 -8.96 -13.74
CA TYR A 274 8.57 -7.92 -12.88
C TYR A 274 7.62 -6.74 -12.67
N LEU A 275 6.90 -6.33 -13.72
CA LEU A 275 5.86 -5.29 -13.60
C LEU A 275 4.73 -5.71 -12.67
N ASP A 276 4.32 -6.99 -12.74
CA ASP A 276 3.31 -7.56 -11.83
C ASP A 276 3.85 -7.59 -10.39
N TYR A 277 5.10 -7.98 -10.16
CA TYR A 277 5.70 -7.96 -8.82
C TYR A 277 5.78 -6.54 -8.23
N LEU A 278 6.09 -5.53 -9.06
CA LEU A 278 6.11 -4.13 -8.63
C LEU A 278 4.69 -3.64 -8.27
N HIS A 279 3.68 -4.06 -9.00
CA HIS A 279 2.29 -3.76 -8.71
C HIS A 279 1.82 -4.48 -7.44
N GLU A 280 2.08 -5.77 -7.32
CA GLU A 280 1.72 -6.57 -6.15
C GLU A 280 2.39 -6.09 -4.85
N SER A 281 3.60 -5.52 -4.93
CA SER A 281 4.28 -4.91 -3.79
C SER A 281 3.83 -3.48 -3.48
N TYR A 282 2.83 -2.97 -4.20
CA TYR A 282 2.38 -1.57 -4.12
C TYR A 282 3.51 -0.54 -4.35
N LEU A 283 4.51 -0.91 -5.17
CA LEU A 283 5.54 0.04 -5.55
C LEU A 283 5.08 0.92 -6.71
N THR A 284 4.44 0.30 -7.73
CA THR A 284 3.93 1.02 -8.91
C THR A 284 2.53 0.54 -9.29
N PHE A 285 1.75 1.44 -9.90
CA PHE A 285 0.49 1.12 -10.56
C PHE A 285 0.50 1.62 -12.00
N GLY A 286 -0.40 1.11 -12.84
CA GLY A 286 -0.49 1.49 -14.24
C GLY A 286 -1.89 1.87 -14.64
N ILE A 287 -2.01 2.91 -15.47
CA ILE A 287 -3.28 3.27 -16.12
C ILE A 287 -3.18 3.03 -17.63
N SER A 288 -4.29 2.60 -18.21
CA SER A 288 -4.39 2.27 -19.63
C SER A 288 -4.92 3.45 -20.45
N SER A 289 -4.73 3.41 -21.76
CA SER A 289 -5.38 4.37 -22.66
C SER A 289 -6.87 4.09 -22.77
N PHE A 290 -7.70 5.13 -22.70
CA PHE A 290 -9.13 5.01 -22.90
C PHE A 290 -9.50 4.58 -24.34
N THR A 291 -8.68 4.98 -25.31
CA THR A 291 -8.97 4.81 -26.75
C THR A 291 -8.37 3.55 -27.35
N ASP A 292 -7.47 2.86 -26.64
CA ASP A 292 -6.76 1.69 -27.17
C ASP A 292 -7.64 0.41 -27.12
N SER A 293 -7.31 -0.55 -28.00
CA SER A 293 -7.90 -1.89 -27.97
C SER A 293 -7.50 -2.63 -26.69
N ILE A 294 -8.25 -3.65 -26.30
CA ILE A 294 -7.99 -4.45 -25.09
C ILE A 294 -6.54 -4.98 -25.07
N SER A 295 -6.05 -5.52 -26.19
CA SER A 295 -4.69 -6.05 -26.26
C SER A 295 -3.62 -4.97 -26.10
N GLN A 296 -3.85 -3.76 -26.59
CA GLN A 296 -2.96 -2.64 -26.40
C GLN A 296 -2.96 -2.12 -24.94
N ARG A 297 -4.13 -2.07 -24.32
CA ARG A 297 -4.27 -1.68 -22.90
C ARG A 297 -3.45 -2.55 -21.96
N GLU A 298 -3.29 -3.84 -22.28
CA GLU A 298 -2.45 -4.73 -21.48
C GLU A 298 -0.95 -4.53 -21.71
N SER A 299 -0.54 -4.16 -22.92
CA SER A 299 0.86 -4.04 -23.30
C SER A 299 1.47 -2.65 -23.10
N VAL A 300 0.63 -1.59 -23.13
CA VAL A 300 1.07 -0.19 -23.03
C VAL A 300 0.33 0.51 -21.91
N LYS A 301 1.07 0.95 -20.91
CA LYS A 301 0.49 1.67 -19.75
C LYS A 301 1.34 2.89 -19.40
N LYS A 302 0.71 3.98 -18.94
CA LYS A 302 1.42 4.99 -18.12
C LYS A 302 1.57 4.40 -16.72
N ARG A 303 2.79 4.44 -16.16
CA ARG A 303 3.07 3.86 -14.84
C ARG A 303 3.50 4.92 -13.85
N TYR A 304 2.95 4.83 -12.65
CA TYR A 304 3.13 5.76 -11.55
C TYR A 304 3.55 5.01 -10.30
N PHE A 305 4.14 5.71 -9.34
CA PHE A 305 4.50 5.17 -8.04
C PHE A 305 3.40 5.45 -7.01
N TYR A 306 3.19 4.53 -6.09
CA TYR A 306 2.20 4.71 -5.02
C TYR A 306 2.59 5.80 -4.00
N ASP A 307 3.84 6.23 -3.99
CA ASP A 307 4.33 7.28 -3.10
C ASP A 307 5.37 8.17 -3.79
N ASN A 308 5.23 9.50 -3.63
CA ASN A 308 6.14 10.49 -4.22
C ASN A 308 7.55 10.43 -3.62
N GLY A 309 7.67 10.16 -2.31
CA GLY A 309 8.96 10.06 -1.65
C GLY A 309 9.82 8.93 -2.22
N ILE A 310 9.19 7.78 -2.51
CA ILE A 310 9.89 6.66 -3.15
C ILE A 310 10.27 7.02 -4.59
N LEU A 311 9.37 7.63 -5.37
CA LEU A 311 9.67 8.07 -6.74
C LEU A 311 10.86 9.05 -6.75
N ASN A 312 10.88 9.99 -5.84
CA ASN A 312 11.91 11.03 -5.74
C ASN A 312 13.33 10.48 -5.53
N LEU A 313 13.47 9.27 -4.99
CA LEU A 313 14.78 8.60 -4.86
C LEU A 313 15.49 8.36 -6.19
N PHE A 314 14.75 8.34 -7.31
CA PHE A 314 15.26 8.01 -8.65
C PHE A 314 15.38 9.21 -9.57
N LEU A 315 14.88 10.38 -9.18
CA LEU A 315 14.77 11.54 -10.06
C LEU A 315 15.87 12.56 -9.79
N PHE A 316 16.31 13.23 -10.86
CA PHE A 316 17.30 14.32 -10.78
C PHE A 316 16.65 15.71 -10.83
N LEU A 317 15.66 15.92 -11.72
CA LEU A 317 14.80 17.11 -11.79
C LEU A 317 13.35 16.62 -11.59
N PRO A 318 12.89 16.57 -10.33
CA PRO A 318 11.72 15.77 -10.00
C PRO A 318 10.36 16.47 -10.20
N GLU A 319 10.31 17.81 -10.23
CA GLU A 319 9.08 18.57 -9.96
C GLU A 319 7.92 18.20 -10.89
N THR A 320 8.15 18.15 -12.21
CA THR A 320 7.09 17.84 -13.18
C THR A 320 6.58 16.41 -13.01
N LYS A 321 7.50 15.44 -12.83
CA LYS A 321 7.14 14.03 -12.64
C LYS A 321 6.44 13.79 -11.31
N LEU A 322 6.92 14.45 -10.24
CA LEU A 322 6.30 14.35 -8.93
C LEU A 322 4.89 14.95 -8.92
N LEU A 323 4.64 16.06 -9.63
CA LEU A 323 3.31 16.64 -9.71
C LEU A 323 2.35 15.69 -10.41
N GLU A 324 2.70 15.19 -11.59
CA GLU A 324 1.83 14.27 -12.32
C GLU A 324 1.63 12.97 -11.55
N ASN A 325 2.67 12.44 -10.88
CA ASN A 325 2.55 11.26 -10.02
C ASN A 325 1.62 11.52 -8.83
N LEU A 326 1.69 12.69 -8.19
CA LEU A 326 0.82 13.06 -7.08
C LEU A 326 -0.65 13.17 -7.52
N VAL A 327 -0.90 13.76 -8.70
CA VAL A 327 -2.23 13.81 -9.31
C VAL A 327 -2.72 12.39 -9.63
N ALA A 328 -1.86 11.55 -10.23
CA ALA A 328 -2.16 10.15 -10.50
C ALA A 328 -2.55 9.38 -9.23
N ILE A 329 -1.78 9.52 -8.15
CA ILE A 329 -2.10 8.90 -6.84
C ILE A 329 -3.49 9.35 -6.37
N LYS A 330 -3.78 10.65 -6.39
CA LYS A 330 -5.06 11.19 -5.92
C LYS A 330 -6.24 10.65 -6.73
N LEU A 331 -6.09 10.61 -8.06
CA LEU A 331 -7.12 10.11 -8.96
C LEU A 331 -7.29 8.60 -8.86
N TYR A 332 -6.19 7.84 -8.84
CA TYR A 332 -6.23 6.38 -8.68
C TYR A 332 -6.84 5.99 -7.33
N ASN A 333 -6.58 6.77 -6.28
CA ASN A 333 -7.22 6.59 -4.97
C ASN A 333 -8.74 6.73 -5.01
N LYS A 334 -9.27 7.55 -5.90
CA LYS A 334 -10.70 7.80 -6.02
C LYS A 334 -11.39 6.86 -7.03
N TYR A 335 -10.73 6.59 -8.16
CA TYR A 335 -11.34 5.96 -9.31
C TYR A 335 -10.83 4.55 -9.61
N GLY A 336 -9.67 4.15 -9.03
CA GLY A 336 -9.09 2.82 -9.27
C GLY A 336 -8.89 2.54 -10.75
N ASP A 337 -9.40 1.41 -11.21
CA ASP A 337 -9.29 0.94 -12.59
C ASP A 337 -10.14 1.73 -13.60
N ASP A 338 -11.03 2.62 -13.13
CA ASP A 338 -11.79 3.54 -14.00
C ASP A 338 -10.99 4.80 -14.38
N LEU A 339 -9.73 4.90 -13.95
CA LEU A 339 -8.80 5.94 -14.35
C LEU A 339 -8.03 5.55 -15.61
N TYR A 340 -8.09 6.39 -16.63
CA TYR A 340 -7.42 6.22 -17.92
C TYR A 340 -6.56 7.45 -18.25
N TYR A 341 -5.72 7.35 -19.29
CA TYR A 341 -5.22 8.48 -20.06
C TYR A 341 -5.85 8.50 -21.44
N TYR A 342 -5.83 9.64 -22.12
CA TYR A 342 -6.35 9.79 -23.48
C TYR A 342 -5.21 10.14 -24.42
N ASN A 343 -5.06 9.39 -25.53
CA ASN A 343 -4.00 9.61 -26.51
C ASN A 343 -4.48 9.17 -27.89
N LYS A 344 -5.23 10.02 -28.58
CA LYS A 344 -5.65 9.78 -29.98
C LYS A 344 -5.30 10.96 -30.87
N ASN A 345 -5.96 12.09 -30.72
CA ASN A 345 -5.72 13.32 -31.48
C ASN A 345 -5.03 14.38 -30.62
N VAL A 346 -5.24 14.31 -29.33
CA VAL A 346 -4.66 15.16 -28.29
C VAL A 346 -4.23 14.26 -27.16
N GLU A 347 -3.10 14.54 -26.54
CA GLU A 347 -2.69 13.85 -25.32
C GLU A 347 -3.29 14.55 -24.10
N VAL A 348 -3.99 13.79 -23.23
CA VAL A 348 -4.50 14.24 -21.95
C VAL A 348 -4.02 13.26 -20.88
N ASP A 349 -3.43 13.79 -19.82
CA ASP A 349 -2.77 12.97 -18.80
C ASP A 349 -3.73 12.03 -18.11
N PHE A 350 -4.94 12.48 -17.76
CA PHE A 350 -5.93 11.68 -17.07
C PHE A 350 -7.32 11.89 -17.63
N CYS A 351 -8.04 10.78 -17.75
CA CYS A 351 -9.42 10.73 -18.22
C CYS A 351 -10.24 9.82 -17.29
N VAL A 352 -11.38 10.32 -16.85
CA VAL A 352 -12.39 9.55 -16.10
C VAL A 352 -13.70 9.63 -16.85
N PRO A 353 -13.97 8.65 -17.74
CA PRO A 353 -15.10 8.70 -18.66
C PRO A 353 -16.46 8.80 -17.96
N ASN A 354 -16.65 8.07 -16.87
CA ASN A 354 -17.92 8.04 -16.13
C ASN A 354 -18.29 9.40 -15.52
N ASP A 355 -17.30 10.20 -15.13
CA ASP A 355 -17.50 11.55 -14.58
C ASP A 355 -17.33 12.66 -15.65
N GLY A 356 -17.00 12.30 -16.90
CA GLY A 356 -16.72 13.26 -17.97
C GLY A 356 -15.50 14.16 -17.70
N LEU A 357 -14.52 13.69 -16.89
CA LEU A 357 -13.38 14.48 -16.48
C LEU A 357 -12.18 14.25 -17.41
N LEU A 358 -11.55 15.35 -17.83
CA LEU A 358 -10.25 15.39 -18.49
C LEU A 358 -9.33 16.29 -17.66
N ILE A 359 -8.16 15.78 -17.31
CA ILE A 359 -7.24 16.49 -16.41
C ILE A 359 -5.85 16.49 -17.03
N GLN A 360 -5.25 17.70 -17.14
CA GLN A 360 -3.87 17.90 -17.56
C GLN A 360 -3.06 18.43 -16.38
N ALA A 361 -1.94 17.77 -16.06
CA ALA A 361 -1.05 18.18 -14.98
C ALA A 361 0.13 18.97 -15.55
N SER A 362 0.31 20.23 -15.16
CA SER A 362 1.45 21.05 -15.60
C SER A 362 2.07 21.80 -14.44
N TYR A 363 3.38 21.59 -14.23
CA TYR A 363 4.13 22.28 -13.17
C TYR A 363 4.44 23.74 -13.54
N ARG A 364 4.63 24.04 -14.84
CA ARG A 364 4.87 25.39 -15.34
C ARG A 364 4.03 25.64 -16.58
N MET A 365 3.23 26.69 -16.55
CA MET A 365 2.47 27.19 -17.72
C MET A 365 3.26 28.32 -18.39
N ILE A 366 4.41 27.99 -19.01
CA ILE A 366 5.28 29.01 -19.64
C ILE A 366 4.79 29.35 -21.05
N ASP A 367 4.21 28.37 -21.77
CA ASP A 367 3.76 28.56 -23.15
C ASP A 367 2.26 28.76 -23.26
N GLU A 368 1.82 29.66 -24.17
CA GLU A 368 0.40 29.85 -24.49
C GLU A 368 -0.29 28.56 -24.98
N ALA A 369 0.45 27.70 -25.69
CA ALA A 369 -0.06 26.40 -26.14
C ALA A 369 -0.41 25.46 -24.96
N THR A 370 0.28 25.56 -23.84
CA THR A 370 -0.01 24.78 -22.61
C THR A 370 -1.21 25.37 -21.86
N ARG A 371 -1.47 26.68 -21.96
CA ARG A 371 -2.64 27.33 -21.34
C ARG A 371 -3.95 27.05 -22.07
N ASN A 372 -3.89 26.77 -23.35
CA ASN A 372 -5.05 26.58 -24.23
C ASN A 372 -5.41 25.11 -24.44
N ARG A 373 -4.73 24.17 -23.78
CA ARG A 373 -5.09 22.75 -23.68
C ARG A 373 -5.94 22.49 -22.43
#